data_a1f15ca4f110dff4b2e9e93ecec61cab
#
_entry.id   a1f15ca4f110dff4b2e9e93ecec61cab
#
_cell.length_a   1.000
_cell.length_b   1.000
_cell.length_c   1.000
_cell.angle_alpha   90.00
_cell.angle_beta   90.00
_cell.angle_gamma   90.00
#
_symmetry.space_group_name_H-M   'P 1'
#
loop_
_entity.id
_entity.type
_entity.pdbx_description
1 polymer ?
#
loop_
_entity_poly.entity_id
_entity_poly.type
_entity_poly.pdbx_seq_one_letter_code
_entity_poly.pdbx_strand_id
1 'polypeptide(L)'
;QPKPFSVGVRAEHLQSEIDRGLYGDFAGDPRLPVGEYQLSYRENGRGVYTFCMCPGGFVVPSSSEEGGVVTNGMSEYSRSGRNANSAVVVSVDSSDFGNDWDSGIRYQRELEQAAFRMGGSSYRAPVQTVGRFLSGQAGADFGRVEPTYAIGTEAGDFDRLFTAGVASMLRKGLENFARKLPAYAAADAVLTAPETRTSSPVRIPRGDDFQAAGLRGL
;
A
#
# COMPACT_ATOMS: atom_id res chain seq x y z
N GLN A 1 -22.06 -0.74 -11.42
CA GLN A 1 -22.07 0.45 -10.55
C GLN A 1 -20.68 0.70 -10.01
N PRO A 2 -20.23 1.97 -9.91
CA PRO A 2 -18.98 2.28 -9.23
C PRO A 2 -19.07 1.87 -7.75
N LYS A 3 -17.95 1.45 -7.20
CA LYS A 3 -17.83 1.00 -5.82
C LYS A 3 -16.61 1.64 -5.18
N PRO A 4 -16.68 2.15 -3.95
CA PRO A 4 -15.52 2.59 -3.20
C PRO A 4 -14.47 1.47 -3.07
N PHE A 5 -13.21 1.86 -3.14
CA PHE A 5 -12.05 0.98 -2.95
C PHE A 5 -10.94 1.75 -2.23
N SER A 6 -9.72 1.28 -2.24
CA SER A 6 -8.61 1.97 -1.59
C SER A 6 -7.37 1.91 -2.44
N VAL A 7 -6.56 2.95 -2.36
CA VAL A 7 -5.28 3.08 -3.05
C VAL A 7 -4.20 3.60 -2.09
N GLY A 8 -2.96 3.26 -2.36
CA GLY A 8 -1.86 3.74 -1.53
C GLY A 8 -0.52 3.15 -1.92
N VAL A 9 0.25 2.81 -0.91
CA VAL A 9 1.63 2.35 -1.02
C VAL A 9 1.83 1.06 -0.25
N ARG A 10 2.91 0.35 -0.53
CA ARG A 10 3.41 -0.75 0.28
C ARG A 10 4.54 -0.22 1.18
N ALA A 11 4.36 -0.27 2.50
CA ALA A 11 5.34 0.18 3.48
C ALA A 11 6.19 -1.00 3.96
N GLU A 12 7.51 -0.85 3.93
CA GLU A 12 8.48 -1.83 4.42
C GLU A 12 9.21 -1.30 5.65
N HIS A 13 9.39 -2.16 6.64
CA HIS A 13 10.12 -1.93 7.87
C HIS A 13 11.01 -3.12 8.19
N LEU A 14 11.97 -2.98 9.09
CA LEU A 14 12.65 -4.15 9.63
C LEU A 14 11.68 -4.99 10.47
N GLN A 15 11.59 -6.31 10.22
CA GLN A 15 10.76 -7.20 11.03
C GLN A 15 11.14 -7.12 12.52
N SER A 16 12.42 -7.04 12.83
CA SER A 16 12.91 -6.92 14.20
C SER A 16 12.43 -5.66 14.94
N GLU A 17 12.13 -4.58 14.21
CA GLU A 17 11.56 -3.36 14.81
C GLU A 17 10.06 -3.52 15.07
N ILE A 18 9.36 -4.27 14.21
CA ILE A 18 7.97 -4.66 14.44
C ILE A 18 7.88 -5.54 15.68
N ASP A 19 8.70 -6.59 15.76
CA ASP A 19 8.73 -7.51 16.90
C ASP A 19 9.03 -6.76 18.21
N ARG A 20 10.02 -5.87 18.20
CA ARG A 20 10.35 -5.05 19.36
C ARG A 20 9.22 -4.10 19.77
N GLY A 21 8.55 -3.50 18.78
CA GLY A 21 7.41 -2.61 19.02
C GLY A 21 6.20 -3.31 19.63
N LEU A 22 6.00 -4.59 19.32
CA LEU A 22 4.88 -5.39 19.82
C LEU A 22 5.21 -6.13 21.11
N TYR A 23 6.42 -6.66 21.25
CA TYR A 23 6.78 -7.59 22.33
C TYR A 23 7.76 -6.99 23.34
N GLY A 24 8.32 -5.79 23.08
CA GLY A 24 9.30 -5.17 23.97
C GLY A 24 10.52 -6.06 24.21
N ASP A 25 10.85 -6.30 25.48
CA ASP A 25 12.00 -7.11 25.88
C ASP A 25 11.84 -8.61 25.54
N PHE A 26 10.63 -9.06 25.19
CA PHE A 26 10.37 -10.43 24.77
C PHE A 26 10.55 -10.64 23.25
N ALA A 27 10.94 -9.60 22.50
CA ALA A 27 11.20 -9.73 21.07
C ALA A 27 12.31 -10.76 20.82
N GLY A 28 12.04 -11.72 19.96
CA GLY A 28 12.97 -12.83 19.67
C GLY A 28 12.81 -14.08 20.59
N ASP A 29 11.86 -14.07 21.53
CA ASP A 29 11.51 -15.28 22.28
C ASP A 29 10.89 -16.33 21.32
N PRO A 30 11.45 -17.55 21.20
CA PRO A 30 10.99 -18.56 20.24
C PRO A 30 9.57 -19.08 20.50
N ARG A 31 8.98 -18.74 21.63
CA ARG A 31 7.59 -19.06 21.96
C ARG A 31 6.59 -18.05 21.38
N LEU A 32 7.06 -16.87 20.98
CA LEU A 32 6.22 -15.86 20.37
C LEU A 32 6.22 -15.98 18.84
N PRO A 33 5.07 -15.75 18.20
CA PRO A 33 5.02 -15.72 16.75
C PRO A 33 5.77 -14.47 16.22
N VAL A 34 6.12 -14.48 14.94
CA VAL A 34 6.60 -13.30 14.24
C VAL A 34 5.53 -12.21 14.32
N GLY A 35 5.94 -10.97 14.64
CA GLY A 35 5.02 -9.87 14.90
C GLY A 35 4.20 -9.49 13.67
N GLU A 36 2.89 -9.39 13.88
CA GLU A 36 1.91 -8.93 12.88
C GLU A 36 1.11 -7.76 13.45
N TYR A 37 0.64 -6.88 12.58
CA TYR A 37 -0.14 -5.71 13.01
C TYR A 37 -1.29 -5.40 12.04
N GLN A 38 -2.31 -4.75 12.59
CA GLN A 38 -3.39 -4.13 11.83
C GLN A 38 -3.66 -2.74 12.41
N LEU A 39 -3.49 -1.71 11.60
CA LEU A 39 -3.61 -0.32 12.01
C LEU A 39 -4.65 0.39 11.16
N SER A 40 -5.37 1.32 11.78
CA SER A 40 -6.33 2.16 11.09
C SER A 40 -6.40 3.55 11.72
N TYR A 41 -6.71 4.52 10.88
CA TYR A 41 -6.99 5.91 11.25
C TYR A 41 -8.11 6.44 10.39
N ARG A 42 -8.95 7.30 10.93
CA ARG A 42 -10.04 7.95 10.18
C ARG A 42 -10.12 9.43 10.54
N GLU A 43 -10.30 10.26 9.53
CA GLU A 43 -10.54 11.68 9.68
C GLU A 43 -11.51 12.16 8.61
N ASN A 44 -12.50 12.99 9.01
CA ASN A 44 -13.48 13.59 8.11
C ASN A 44 -14.17 12.59 7.16
N GLY A 45 -14.50 11.41 7.66
CA GLY A 45 -15.15 10.35 6.88
C GLY A 45 -14.21 9.49 6.03
N ARG A 46 -12.97 9.91 5.79
CA ARG A 46 -11.98 9.16 5.00
C ARG A 46 -11.11 8.28 5.90
N GLY A 47 -10.95 7.03 5.51
CA GLY A 47 -10.12 6.06 6.23
C GLY A 47 -8.75 5.88 5.59
N VAL A 48 -7.73 5.64 6.42
CA VAL A 48 -6.46 5.06 6.03
C VAL A 48 -6.16 3.87 6.92
N TYR A 49 -5.67 2.77 6.36
CA TYR A 49 -5.47 1.54 7.11
C TYR A 49 -4.39 0.67 6.49
N THR A 50 -3.82 -0.21 7.32
CA THR A 50 -2.93 -1.25 6.83
C THR A 50 -3.74 -2.41 6.28
N PHE A 51 -3.26 -3.00 5.19
CA PHE A 51 -3.91 -4.12 4.52
C PHE A 51 -2.87 -5.17 4.13
N CYS A 52 -3.24 -6.45 4.16
CA CYS A 52 -2.39 -7.56 3.74
C CYS A 52 -0.96 -7.44 4.30
N MET A 53 -0.83 -7.39 5.63
CA MET A 53 0.47 -7.37 6.31
C MET A 53 1.18 -8.70 6.08
N CYS A 54 2.46 -8.61 5.70
CA CYS A 54 3.33 -9.73 5.34
C CYS A 54 4.56 -9.72 6.27
N PRO A 55 4.54 -10.49 7.38
CA PRO A 55 5.67 -10.57 8.29
C PRO A 55 6.82 -11.35 7.65
N GLY A 56 8.06 -10.91 7.88
CA GLY A 56 9.25 -11.50 7.29
C GLY A 56 9.13 -11.67 5.79
N GLY A 57 8.54 -10.67 5.11
CA GLY A 57 8.13 -10.76 3.72
C GLY A 57 8.79 -9.72 2.82
N PHE A 58 8.34 -9.68 1.58
CA PHE A 58 8.86 -8.79 0.55
C PHE A 58 7.75 -8.22 -0.32
N VAL A 59 8.05 -7.10 -0.97
CA VAL A 59 7.16 -6.47 -1.94
C VAL A 59 7.33 -7.15 -3.30
N VAL A 60 6.21 -7.48 -3.94
CA VAL A 60 6.20 -8.20 -5.21
C VAL A 60 5.51 -7.38 -6.31
N PRO A 61 5.94 -7.53 -7.58
CA PRO A 61 5.21 -7.00 -8.72
C PRO A 61 3.88 -7.75 -8.89
N SER A 62 2.81 -6.99 -9.12
CA SER A 62 1.46 -7.52 -9.29
C SER A 62 0.72 -6.88 -10.47
N SER A 63 1.47 -6.37 -11.45
CA SER A 63 0.92 -5.74 -12.65
C SER A 63 0.19 -6.76 -13.51
N SER A 64 -0.98 -6.40 -14.01
CA SER A 64 -1.81 -7.23 -14.87
C SER A 64 -2.08 -6.58 -16.24
N GLU A 65 -1.70 -5.32 -16.43
CA GLU A 65 -1.88 -4.57 -17.66
C GLU A 65 -0.53 -4.01 -18.13
N GLU A 66 -0.33 -3.98 -19.44
CA GLU A 66 0.89 -3.41 -20.04
C GLU A 66 1.01 -1.92 -19.71
N GLY A 67 2.23 -1.47 -19.41
CA GLY A 67 2.52 -0.07 -19.08
C GLY A 67 1.98 0.36 -17.71
N GLY A 68 1.62 -0.56 -16.84
CA GLY A 68 1.20 -0.28 -15.46
C GLY A 68 2.12 -0.92 -14.43
N VAL A 69 2.37 -0.26 -13.32
CA VAL A 69 3.03 -0.82 -12.13
C VAL A 69 2.00 -0.99 -11.01
N VAL A 70 1.98 -2.16 -10.42
CA VAL A 70 1.19 -2.49 -9.22
C VAL A 70 2.06 -3.26 -8.26
N THR A 71 2.02 -2.91 -6.99
CA THR A 71 2.72 -3.61 -5.92
C THR A 71 1.75 -4.45 -5.08
N ASN A 72 2.26 -5.53 -4.53
CA ASN A 72 1.61 -6.34 -3.50
C ASN A 72 2.69 -6.84 -2.53
N GLY A 73 2.32 -7.58 -1.51
CA GLY A 73 3.25 -8.18 -0.57
C GLY A 73 3.09 -9.69 -0.50
N MET A 74 4.17 -10.35 -0.10
CA MET A 74 4.21 -11.78 0.11
C MET A 74 5.13 -12.14 1.26
N SER A 75 4.79 -13.17 2.02
CA SER A 75 5.70 -13.84 2.95
C SER A 75 5.91 -15.28 2.49
N GLU A 76 7.11 -15.77 2.67
CA GLU A 76 7.33 -17.22 2.62
C GLU A 76 6.72 -17.91 3.85
N TYR A 77 6.55 -19.20 3.79
CA TYR A 77 6.00 -19.99 4.91
C TYR A 77 6.80 -19.79 6.21
N SER A 78 8.12 -19.69 6.11
CA SER A 78 9.02 -19.48 7.25
C SER A 78 8.89 -18.11 7.92
N ARG A 79 8.38 -17.09 7.18
CA ARG A 79 8.27 -15.68 7.63
C ARG A 79 9.59 -15.13 8.19
N SER A 80 10.71 -15.58 7.63
CA SER A 80 12.07 -15.30 8.14
C SER A 80 12.81 -14.21 7.39
N GLY A 81 12.13 -13.49 6.49
CA GLY A 81 12.72 -12.36 5.76
C GLY A 81 13.07 -11.20 6.70
N ARG A 82 14.02 -10.40 6.27
CA ARG A 82 14.53 -9.25 7.03
C ARG A 82 13.47 -8.18 7.25
N ASN A 83 12.63 -7.93 6.24
CA ASN A 83 11.60 -6.91 6.28
C ASN A 83 10.23 -7.49 6.61
N ALA A 84 9.42 -6.69 7.27
CA ALA A 84 7.97 -6.79 7.28
C ALA A 84 7.40 -5.77 6.29
N ASN A 85 6.27 -6.05 5.66
CA ASN A 85 5.59 -5.05 4.85
C ASN A 85 4.07 -5.12 4.99
N SER A 86 3.41 -4.02 4.71
CA SER A 86 1.96 -3.94 4.56
C SER A 86 1.57 -2.87 3.54
N ALA A 87 0.44 -3.03 2.88
CA ALA A 87 -0.18 -1.90 2.22
C ALA A 87 -0.59 -0.85 3.26
N VAL A 88 -0.41 0.41 2.95
CA VAL A 88 -1.01 1.56 3.64
C VAL A 88 -1.89 2.26 2.62
N VAL A 89 -3.20 2.13 2.78
CA VAL A 89 -4.17 2.51 1.75
C VAL A 89 -5.22 3.46 2.27
N VAL A 90 -5.62 4.40 1.44
CA VAL A 90 -6.64 5.43 1.69
C VAL A 90 -7.90 5.07 0.92
N SER A 91 -9.05 5.16 1.58
CA SER A 91 -10.35 4.97 0.93
C SER A 91 -10.60 6.06 -0.10
N VAL A 92 -11.01 5.65 -1.30
CA VAL A 92 -11.45 6.52 -2.40
C VAL A 92 -12.85 6.12 -2.85
N ASP A 93 -13.62 7.09 -3.31
CA ASP A 93 -14.99 6.91 -3.78
C ASP A 93 -15.28 7.76 -5.00
N SER A 94 -16.54 7.84 -5.39
CA SER A 94 -16.96 8.58 -6.59
C SER A 94 -16.67 10.08 -6.54
N SER A 95 -16.40 10.66 -5.39
CA SER A 95 -15.94 12.04 -5.29
C SER A 95 -14.50 12.21 -5.76
N ASP A 96 -13.71 11.14 -5.72
CA ASP A 96 -12.32 11.14 -6.19
C ASP A 96 -12.20 10.79 -7.68
N PHE A 97 -13.05 9.88 -8.22
CA PHE A 97 -12.90 9.31 -9.55
C PHE A 97 -14.13 9.46 -10.46
N GLY A 98 -15.24 10.01 -9.98
CA GLY A 98 -16.46 10.20 -10.75
C GLY A 98 -17.48 9.06 -10.61
N ASN A 99 -18.65 9.23 -11.30
CA ASN A 99 -19.81 8.36 -11.12
C ASN A 99 -20.07 7.38 -12.26
N ASP A 100 -19.28 7.41 -13.33
CA ASP A 100 -19.43 6.45 -14.43
C ASP A 100 -19.08 5.05 -13.95
N TRP A 101 -19.69 4.05 -14.57
CA TRP A 101 -19.53 2.66 -14.14
C TRP A 101 -18.08 2.17 -14.18
N ASP A 102 -17.23 2.74 -15.03
CA ASP A 102 -15.82 2.39 -15.25
C ASP A 102 -14.83 3.42 -14.68
N SER A 103 -15.32 4.52 -14.09
CA SER A 103 -14.46 5.61 -13.62
C SER A 103 -13.43 5.16 -12.58
N GLY A 104 -13.80 4.25 -11.68
CA GLY A 104 -12.86 3.64 -10.74
C GLY A 104 -11.79 2.78 -11.42
N ILE A 105 -12.13 2.10 -12.53
CA ILE A 105 -11.15 1.34 -13.33
C ILE A 105 -10.16 2.29 -14.01
N ARG A 106 -10.68 3.38 -14.60
CA ARG A 106 -9.82 4.42 -15.21
C ARG A 106 -8.87 5.03 -14.20
N TYR A 107 -9.37 5.38 -13.02
CA TYR A 107 -8.56 5.92 -11.93
C TYR A 107 -7.42 4.98 -11.50
N GLN A 108 -7.69 3.67 -11.37
CA GLN A 108 -6.65 2.68 -11.09
C GLN A 108 -5.58 2.66 -12.20
N ARG A 109 -6.01 2.58 -13.47
CA ARG A 109 -5.12 2.55 -14.64
C ARG A 109 -4.25 3.80 -14.74
N GLU A 110 -4.83 4.98 -14.56
CA GLU A 110 -4.11 6.25 -14.61
C GLU A 110 -3.00 6.29 -13.54
N LEU A 111 -3.31 5.84 -12.32
CA LEU A 111 -2.36 5.76 -11.22
C LEU A 111 -1.24 4.73 -11.50
N GLU A 112 -1.60 3.55 -11.99
CA GLU A 112 -0.66 2.49 -12.35
C GLU A 112 0.27 2.89 -13.49
N GLN A 113 -0.26 3.56 -14.52
CA GLN A 113 0.51 4.11 -15.63
C GLN A 113 1.38 5.30 -15.22
N ALA A 114 0.90 6.15 -14.31
CA ALA A 114 1.70 7.23 -13.77
C ALA A 114 2.90 6.69 -12.97
N ALA A 115 2.68 5.64 -12.19
CA ALA A 115 3.74 4.93 -11.48
C ALA A 115 4.74 4.27 -12.44
N PHE A 116 4.28 3.64 -13.52
CA PHE A 116 5.14 3.08 -14.57
C PHE A 116 6.06 4.15 -15.18
N ARG A 117 5.50 5.31 -15.55
CA ARG A 117 6.31 6.44 -16.06
C ARG A 117 7.28 6.96 -15.02
N MET A 118 6.87 7.08 -13.75
CA MET A 118 7.72 7.52 -12.64
C MET A 118 8.85 6.53 -12.36
N GLY A 119 8.62 5.22 -12.54
CA GLY A 119 9.62 4.16 -12.46
C GLY A 119 10.52 4.04 -13.72
N GLY A 120 10.54 5.05 -14.58
CA GLY A 120 11.39 5.09 -15.79
C GLY A 120 10.90 4.22 -16.94
N SER A 121 9.60 3.89 -16.98
CA SER A 121 8.96 3.06 -18.01
C SER A 121 9.61 1.67 -18.19
N SER A 122 10.08 1.09 -17.08
CA SER A 122 10.84 -0.17 -17.07
C SER A 122 10.28 -1.21 -16.06
N TYR A 123 9.07 -1.03 -15.59
CA TYR A 123 8.43 -1.81 -14.52
C TYR A 123 9.14 -1.74 -13.15
N ARG A 124 10.17 -0.90 -13.00
CA ARG A 124 10.68 -0.53 -11.68
C ARG A 124 9.62 0.25 -10.92
N ALA A 125 9.44 -0.05 -9.64
CA ALA A 125 8.44 0.63 -8.85
C ALA A 125 8.99 1.96 -8.31
N PRO A 126 8.21 3.05 -8.32
CA PRO A 126 8.61 4.28 -7.65
C PRO A 126 8.65 4.06 -6.14
N VAL A 127 9.72 4.57 -5.50
CA VAL A 127 9.90 4.51 -4.05
C VAL A 127 10.18 5.88 -3.46
N GLN A 128 9.77 6.04 -2.20
CA GLN A 128 10.10 7.19 -1.38
C GLN A 128 10.30 6.70 0.06
N THR A 129 11.27 7.26 0.80
CA THR A 129 11.36 6.94 2.23
C THR A 129 10.33 7.71 3.03
N VAL A 130 9.90 7.16 4.17
CA VAL A 130 8.91 7.80 5.05
C VAL A 130 9.35 9.20 5.44
N GLY A 131 10.62 9.39 5.80
CA GLY A 131 11.14 10.72 6.16
C GLY A 131 11.01 11.74 5.04
N ARG A 132 11.34 11.35 3.80
CA ARG A 132 11.19 12.22 2.61
C ARG A 132 9.72 12.51 2.33
N PHE A 133 8.86 11.51 2.36
CA PHE A 133 7.43 11.69 2.10
C PHE A 133 6.77 12.61 3.13
N LEU A 134 7.04 12.41 4.43
CA LEU A 134 6.47 13.25 5.49
C LEU A 134 6.96 14.70 5.43
N SER A 135 8.20 14.94 4.99
CA SER A 135 8.76 16.30 4.80
C SER A 135 8.40 16.94 3.45
N GLY A 136 7.62 16.29 2.58
CA GLY A 136 7.27 16.81 1.26
C GLY A 136 8.45 16.88 0.29
N GLN A 137 9.47 16.04 0.46
CA GLN A 137 10.66 15.97 -0.37
C GLN A 137 10.65 14.72 -1.25
N ALA A 138 10.84 14.88 -2.55
CA ALA A 138 10.99 13.75 -3.46
C ALA A 138 12.21 12.90 -3.14
N GLY A 139 12.18 11.64 -3.61
CA GLY A 139 13.33 10.74 -3.53
C GLY A 139 13.35 9.84 -2.31
N ALA A 140 14.43 9.09 -2.17
CA ALA A 140 14.62 8.10 -1.11
C ALA A 140 16.02 8.18 -0.53
N ASP A 141 16.11 8.34 0.79
CA ASP A 141 17.35 8.22 1.55
C ASP A 141 17.33 6.83 2.23
N PHE A 142 17.80 5.82 1.51
CA PHE A 142 17.86 4.47 2.04
C PHE A 142 18.85 4.39 3.21
N GLY A 143 18.43 3.69 4.26
CA GLY A 143 19.21 3.43 5.45
C GLY A 143 19.28 1.93 5.73
N ARG A 144 18.75 1.52 6.90
CA ARG A 144 18.72 0.12 7.32
C ARG A 144 17.68 -0.71 6.54
N VAL A 145 16.62 -0.06 6.04
CA VAL A 145 15.57 -0.72 5.24
C VAL A 145 15.93 -0.56 3.77
N GLU A 146 16.13 -1.68 3.10
CA GLU A 146 16.31 -1.75 1.66
C GLU A 146 15.03 -2.24 1.01
N PRO A 147 14.59 -1.65 -0.13
CA PRO A 147 13.39 -2.10 -0.83
C PRO A 147 13.58 -3.53 -1.36
N THR A 148 12.54 -4.35 -1.22
CA THR A 148 12.58 -5.77 -1.60
C THR A 148 11.94 -6.06 -2.96
N TYR A 149 11.43 -5.05 -3.66
CA TYR A 149 10.77 -5.21 -4.96
C TYR A 149 11.74 -5.74 -6.03
N ALA A 150 11.51 -6.97 -6.49
CA ALA A 150 12.49 -7.76 -7.25
C ALA A 150 12.91 -7.17 -8.61
N ILE A 151 12.02 -6.41 -9.30
CA ILE A 151 12.36 -5.75 -10.59
C ILE A 151 13.29 -4.55 -10.37
N GLY A 152 13.41 -4.08 -9.13
CA GLY A 152 14.14 -2.87 -8.76
C GLY A 152 13.22 -1.66 -8.62
N THR A 153 13.78 -0.62 -8.06
CA THR A 153 13.03 0.60 -7.70
C THR A 153 13.64 1.84 -8.32
N GLU A 154 12.87 2.91 -8.40
CA GLU A 154 13.29 4.22 -8.84
C GLU A 154 12.81 5.29 -7.84
N ALA A 155 13.65 6.26 -7.52
CA ALA A 155 13.28 7.32 -6.60
C ALA A 155 12.13 8.17 -7.18
N GLY A 156 11.05 8.34 -6.41
CA GLY A 156 9.83 8.98 -6.85
C GLY A 156 9.44 10.20 -6.02
N ASP A 157 8.32 10.80 -6.45
CA ASP A 157 7.65 11.90 -5.75
C ASP A 157 6.15 11.56 -5.65
N PHE A 158 5.71 11.16 -4.48
CA PHE A 158 4.33 10.70 -4.28
C PHE A 158 3.31 11.84 -4.24
N ASP A 159 3.75 13.09 -4.08
CA ASP A 159 2.87 14.25 -4.27
C ASP A 159 2.50 14.48 -5.75
N ARG A 160 3.32 13.97 -6.67
CA ARG A 160 3.01 13.96 -8.11
C ARG A 160 2.29 12.69 -8.55
N LEU A 161 2.36 11.62 -7.75
CA LEU A 161 1.70 10.36 -8.06
C LEU A 161 0.25 10.34 -7.60
N PHE A 162 0.00 10.77 -6.37
CA PHE A 162 -1.32 10.75 -5.75
C PHE A 162 -1.99 12.12 -5.81
N THR A 163 -3.32 12.14 -5.74
CA THR A 163 -4.05 13.40 -5.50
C THR A 163 -3.67 13.97 -4.12
N ALA A 164 -3.75 15.30 -3.98
CA ALA A 164 -3.42 15.98 -2.73
C ALA A 164 -4.20 15.41 -1.53
N GLY A 165 -5.46 15.01 -1.73
CA GLY A 165 -6.30 14.41 -0.69
C GLY A 165 -5.79 13.04 -0.24
N VAL A 166 -5.37 12.19 -1.17
CA VAL A 166 -4.80 10.86 -0.88
C VAL A 166 -3.43 11.00 -0.22
N ALA A 167 -2.53 11.84 -0.76
CA ALA A 167 -1.21 12.08 -0.19
C ALA A 167 -1.28 12.62 1.25
N SER A 168 -2.17 13.59 1.49
CA SER A 168 -2.41 14.15 2.83
C SER A 168 -2.89 13.07 3.82
N MET A 169 -3.84 12.23 3.42
CA MET A 169 -4.35 11.16 4.28
C MET A 169 -3.30 10.07 4.54
N LEU A 170 -2.46 9.74 3.55
CA LEU A 170 -1.33 8.83 3.75
C LEU A 170 -0.38 9.37 4.83
N ARG A 171 0.01 10.65 4.77
CA ARG A 171 0.86 11.29 5.80
C ARG A 171 0.24 11.20 7.18
N LYS A 172 -1.01 11.62 7.34
CA LYS A 172 -1.74 11.56 8.61
C LYS A 172 -1.85 10.13 9.15
N GLY A 173 -2.07 9.17 8.25
CA GLY A 173 -2.08 7.75 8.59
C GLY A 173 -0.74 7.29 9.13
N LEU A 174 0.35 7.54 8.42
CA LEU A 174 1.71 7.18 8.84
C LEU A 174 2.07 7.82 10.19
N GLU A 175 1.80 9.11 10.39
CA GLU A 175 2.03 9.79 11.66
C GLU A 175 1.18 9.18 12.81
N ASN A 176 -0.07 8.82 12.55
CA ASN A 176 -0.91 8.16 13.55
C ASN A 176 -0.40 6.75 13.87
N PHE A 177 0.00 5.99 12.85
CA PHE A 177 0.54 4.64 13.02
C PHE A 177 1.85 4.64 13.79
N ALA A 178 2.71 5.65 13.58
CA ALA A 178 3.95 5.85 14.32
C ALA A 178 3.75 5.98 15.83
N ARG A 179 2.60 6.52 16.27
CA ARG A 179 2.24 6.60 17.71
C ARG A 179 1.88 5.25 18.31
N LYS A 180 1.42 4.30 17.48
CA LYS A 180 0.99 2.96 17.90
C LYS A 180 2.12 1.94 17.75
N LEU A 181 2.92 2.10 16.69
CA LEU A 181 4.00 1.19 16.34
C LEU A 181 5.21 2.01 15.87
N PRO A 182 6.27 2.14 16.69
CA PRO A 182 7.40 3.04 16.44
C PRO A 182 8.13 2.80 15.11
N ALA A 183 8.08 1.59 14.55
CA ALA A 183 8.66 1.29 13.24
C ALA A 183 8.11 2.19 12.12
N TYR A 184 6.88 2.68 12.24
CA TYR A 184 6.30 3.66 11.31
C TYR A 184 6.87 5.09 11.46
N ALA A 185 7.61 5.38 12.52
CA ALA A 185 8.34 6.64 12.70
C ALA A 185 9.73 6.62 12.06
N ALA A 186 10.23 5.44 11.66
CA ALA A 186 11.56 5.31 11.08
C ALA A 186 11.65 6.06 9.76
N ALA A 187 12.53 7.06 9.68
CA ALA A 187 12.68 7.90 8.48
C ALA A 187 13.16 7.10 7.27
N ASP A 188 13.89 6.01 7.51
CA ASP A 188 14.44 5.08 6.52
C ASP A 188 13.50 3.92 6.16
N ALA A 189 12.29 3.85 6.73
CA ALA A 189 11.24 2.95 6.26
C ALA A 189 10.89 3.30 4.80
N VAL A 190 10.63 2.26 4.00
CA VAL A 190 10.46 2.41 2.55
C VAL A 190 8.99 2.33 2.17
N LEU A 191 8.54 3.26 1.34
CA LEU A 191 7.24 3.25 0.69
C LEU A 191 7.44 2.92 -0.79
N THR A 192 6.82 1.85 -1.26
CA THR A 192 6.83 1.43 -2.68
C THR A 192 5.43 1.59 -3.26
N ALA A 193 5.28 2.24 -4.40
CA ALA A 193 3.98 2.58 -4.99
C ALA A 193 3.79 1.95 -6.39
N PRO A 194 2.50 1.79 -6.80
CA PRO A 194 1.28 1.96 -6.02
C PRO A 194 0.66 0.62 -5.59
N GLU A 195 -0.06 0.62 -4.50
CA GLU A 195 -1.01 -0.45 -4.15
C GLU A 195 -2.42 0.01 -4.56
N THR A 196 -2.97 -0.58 -5.63
CA THR A 196 -4.24 -0.15 -6.24
C THR A 196 -5.30 -1.25 -6.27
N ARG A 197 -4.89 -2.50 -6.14
CA ARG A 197 -5.77 -3.67 -6.34
C ARG A 197 -6.28 -4.25 -5.01
N THR A 198 -6.77 -3.40 -4.11
CA THR A 198 -7.31 -3.80 -2.80
C THR A 198 -8.68 -4.46 -2.89
N SER A 199 -9.54 -3.95 -3.76
CA SER A 199 -10.85 -4.53 -4.09
C SER A 199 -11.31 -4.07 -5.46
N SER A 200 -12.34 -4.74 -6.03
CA SER A 200 -12.92 -4.31 -7.31
C SER A 200 -13.52 -2.91 -7.20
N PRO A 201 -13.21 -2.00 -8.13
CA PRO A 201 -13.84 -0.68 -8.19
C PRO A 201 -15.25 -0.70 -8.77
N VAL A 202 -15.73 -1.88 -9.19
CA VAL A 202 -17.05 -2.08 -9.82
C VAL A 202 -17.83 -3.11 -9.03
N ARG A 203 -19.12 -2.82 -8.81
CA ARG A 203 -20.10 -3.76 -8.29
C ARG A 203 -20.99 -4.27 -9.43
N ILE A 204 -21.13 -5.58 -9.52
CA ILE A 204 -22.14 -6.24 -10.32
C ILE A 204 -23.36 -6.45 -9.42
N PRO A 205 -24.49 -5.74 -9.63
CA PRO A 205 -25.72 -5.93 -8.84
C PRO A 205 -26.25 -7.35 -9.01
N ARG A 206 -26.73 -7.93 -7.93
CA ARG A 206 -27.36 -9.25 -7.89
C ARG A 206 -28.76 -9.13 -7.32
N GLY A 207 -29.65 -9.99 -7.81
CA GLY A 207 -31.00 -10.16 -7.23
C GLY A 207 -30.96 -10.97 -5.91
N ASP A 208 -32.15 -11.20 -5.33
CA ASP A 208 -32.33 -12.01 -4.12
C ASP A 208 -31.92 -13.47 -4.33
N ASP A 209 -31.90 -13.93 -5.56
CA ASP A 209 -31.40 -15.25 -6.00
C ASP A 209 -29.87 -15.31 -6.17
N PHE A 210 -29.16 -14.23 -5.81
CA PHE A 210 -27.71 -14.05 -5.98
C PHE A 210 -27.20 -14.09 -7.43
N GLN A 211 -28.11 -14.04 -8.42
CA GLN A 211 -27.73 -13.99 -9.83
C GLN A 211 -27.54 -12.55 -10.30
N ALA A 212 -26.63 -12.35 -11.22
CA ALA A 212 -26.45 -11.05 -11.88
C ALA A 212 -27.68 -10.73 -12.75
N ALA A 213 -28.16 -9.50 -12.71
CA ALA A 213 -29.31 -9.08 -13.49
C ALA A 213 -29.05 -9.26 -15.00
N GLY A 214 -29.87 -10.06 -15.65
CA GLY A 214 -29.78 -10.34 -17.10
C GLY A 214 -28.78 -11.40 -17.52
N LEU A 215 -28.05 -12.03 -16.57
CA LEU A 215 -27.06 -13.08 -16.85
C LEU A 215 -27.33 -14.28 -15.94
N ARG A 216 -27.92 -15.35 -16.51
CA ARG A 216 -28.15 -16.58 -15.72
C ARG A 216 -26.82 -17.34 -15.49
N GLY A 217 -26.60 -17.80 -14.26
CA GLY A 217 -25.40 -18.54 -13.88
C GLY A 217 -24.20 -17.68 -13.47
N LEU A 218 -24.42 -16.37 -13.28
CA LEU A 218 -23.39 -15.42 -12.86
C LEU A 218 -23.78 -14.74 -11.55
#